data_bd072ae1167a073d03ca329f295fba4b
#
_entry.id   bd072ae1167a073d03ca329f295fba4b
#
_cell.length_a   1.000
_cell.length_b   1.000
_cell.length_c   1.000
_cell.angle_alpha   90.00
_cell.angle_beta   90.00
_cell.angle_gamma   90.00
#
_symmetry.space_group_name_H-M   'P 1'
#
loop_
_entity.id
_entity.type
_entity.pdbx_description
1 polymer ?
#
loop_
_entity_poly.entity_id
_entity_poly.type
_entity_poly.pdbx_seq_one_letter_code
_entity_poly.pdbx_strand_id
1 'polypeptide(L)'
;MSSSSNASHPPAAGLTPALTFVFAVACGLCVANIYYAQPLIGPISDALELHAGLAGLIMTLTQLGYGAGLLLLVPLADVVENRRLIVGALFGAVIGLAGIALSNSAVTFLAASFMVGACAVAAQVLLPFASHLAPEATRGKVVGNIMAGLLGGIMLSRPFASMVAASLGWRALFWISAVLMAMLIAVLWRVLPERRPHASIGYARTMASLPGIVWNTPLLRRRGWYQGMMFAAFQAFWTAVPLALVHEFGMGQRGIGLFALAGAAGALLAPVAGRLADRGLTRPATGAAIVVALLSFVLGAVSMHFHSLAGLVAAGILLDGAVQLCQVLNFRSLFMLAPELRGRLNGLFMTFIFICAAVASGIAAAVYAFHGWTGLCLLGGGFVSLALLLYLTEFRRQPVAVAASIR
;
A
#
# COMPACT_ATOMS: atom_id res chain seq x y z
N MET A 1 -35.68 37.98 32.62
CA MET A 1 -34.21 37.98 32.70
C MET A 1 -33.76 36.57 33.02
N SER A 2 -33.47 35.77 32.04
CA SER A 2 -32.90 34.43 32.19
C SER A 2 -31.60 34.38 31.40
N SER A 3 -30.50 34.51 32.14
CA SER A 3 -29.12 34.38 31.59
C SER A 3 -28.84 32.93 31.27
N SER A 4 -28.84 32.58 29.98
CA SER A 4 -28.32 31.31 29.51
C SER A 4 -26.80 31.33 29.69
N SER A 5 -26.30 30.56 30.65
CA SER A 5 -24.87 30.28 30.82
C SER A 5 -24.37 29.49 29.60
N ASN A 6 -23.67 30.18 28.73
CA ASN A 6 -22.91 29.61 27.67
C ASN A 6 -21.71 28.84 28.31
N ALA A 7 -21.88 27.56 28.57
CA ALA A 7 -20.78 26.69 28.97
C ALA A 7 -19.82 26.59 27.77
N SER A 8 -18.79 27.41 27.76
CA SER A 8 -17.67 27.34 26.84
C SER A 8 -16.98 26.01 27.04
N HIS A 9 -17.22 25.05 26.14
CA HIS A 9 -16.35 23.87 26.02
C HIS A 9 -14.90 24.37 25.82
N PRO A 10 -13.97 23.89 26.60
CA PRO A 10 -12.56 24.22 26.35
C PRO A 10 -12.22 23.84 24.90
N PRO A 11 -11.50 24.69 24.16
CA PRO A 11 -11.09 24.37 22.80
C PRO A 11 -10.35 23.06 22.84
N ALA A 12 -10.79 22.09 22.08
CA ALA A 12 -10.09 20.82 21.90
C ALA A 12 -8.63 21.14 21.55
N ALA A 13 -7.70 20.74 22.42
CA ALA A 13 -6.28 20.98 22.23
C ALA A 13 -5.89 20.45 20.84
N GLY A 14 -5.67 21.35 19.90
CA GLY A 14 -5.39 21.02 18.51
C GLY A 14 -4.17 20.11 18.44
N LEU A 15 -4.11 19.25 17.43
CA LEU A 15 -2.96 18.38 17.18
C LEU A 15 -1.66 19.20 17.19
N THR A 16 -0.82 18.93 18.19
CA THR A 16 0.49 19.56 18.27
C THR A 16 1.40 19.05 17.15
N PRO A 17 2.42 19.83 16.72
CA PRO A 17 3.42 19.36 15.74
C PRO A 17 4.10 18.05 16.16
N ALA A 18 4.38 17.87 17.45
CA ALA A 18 4.96 16.65 18.00
C ALA A 18 4.03 15.44 17.81
N LEU A 19 2.72 15.61 18.07
CA LEU A 19 1.74 14.55 17.87
C LEU A 19 1.55 14.22 16.39
N THR A 20 1.56 15.22 15.50
CA THR A 20 1.55 15.02 14.05
C THR A 20 2.75 14.19 13.59
N PHE A 21 3.95 14.47 14.16
CA PHE A 21 5.15 13.70 13.88
C PHE A 21 5.03 12.25 14.36
N VAL A 22 4.52 12.02 15.57
CA VAL A 22 4.25 10.66 16.08
C VAL A 22 3.30 9.89 15.17
N PHE A 23 2.22 10.51 14.68
CA PHE A 23 1.31 9.88 13.72
C PHE A 23 1.99 9.56 12.39
N ALA A 24 2.84 10.47 11.88
CA ALA A 24 3.57 10.26 10.65
C ALA A 24 4.54 9.07 10.75
N VAL A 25 5.31 9.00 11.85
CA VAL A 25 6.21 7.88 12.13
C VAL A 25 5.43 6.58 12.31
N ALA A 26 4.32 6.62 13.06
CA ALA A 26 3.47 5.46 13.28
C ALA A 26 2.92 4.89 11.96
N CYS A 27 2.37 5.73 11.10
CA CYS A 27 1.88 5.31 9.79
C CYS A 27 3.01 4.73 8.92
N GLY A 28 4.17 5.37 8.91
CA GLY A 28 5.34 4.91 8.16
C GLY A 28 5.82 3.54 8.62
N LEU A 29 6.00 3.35 9.93
CA LEU A 29 6.44 2.07 10.50
C LEU A 29 5.42 0.95 10.28
N CYS A 30 4.12 1.22 10.45
CA CYS A 30 3.08 0.22 10.18
C CYS A 30 3.11 -0.28 8.73
N VAL A 31 3.18 0.64 7.77
CA VAL A 31 3.15 0.27 6.35
C VAL A 31 4.47 -0.36 5.89
N ALA A 32 5.61 0.03 6.48
CA ALA A 32 6.92 -0.56 6.17
C ALA A 32 6.93 -2.08 6.39
N ASN A 33 6.21 -2.59 7.39
CA ASN A 33 6.11 -4.02 7.69
C ASN A 33 5.56 -4.87 6.54
N ILE A 34 4.76 -4.28 5.65
CA ILE A 34 4.19 -4.98 4.49
C ILE A 34 5.27 -5.29 3.44
N TYR A 35 6.33 -4.47 3.39
CA TYR A 35 7.34 -4.51 2.33
C TYR A 35 8.68 -5.07 2.77
N TYR A 36 8.91 -5.30 4.07
CA TYR A 36 10.19 -5.77 4.59
C TYR A 36 10.66 -7.11 4.02
N ALA A 37 9.74 -8.05 3.82
CA ALA A 37 10.09 -9.36 3.30
C ALA A 37 10.44 -9.34 1.79
N GLN A 38 10.06 -8.29 1.06
CA GLN A 38 10.18 -8.24 -0.40
C GLN A 38 11.63 -8.33 -0.91
N PRO A 39 12.59 -7.53 -0.42
CA PRO A 39 13.99 -7.67 -0.83
C PRO A 39 14.68 -8.91 -0.24
N LEU A 40 14.03 -9.60 0.69
CA LEU A 40 14.56 -10.73 1.45
C LEU A 40 13.99 -12.08 1.00
N ILE A 41 13.24 -12.11 -0.12
CA ILE A 41 12.59 -13.32 -0.62
C ILE A 41 13.62 -14.47 -0.81
N GLY A 42 14.79 -14.19 -1.37
CA GLY A 42 15.86 -15.19 -1.54
C GLY A 42 16.32 -15.76 -0.19
N PRO A 43 16.94 -14.96 0.70
CA PRO A 43 17.42 -15.44 2.00
C PRO A 43 16.37 -16.10 2.88
N ILE A 44 15.10 -15.67 2.80
CA ILE A 44 14.00 -16.29 3.53
C ILE A 44 13.64 -17.65 2.92
N SER A 45 13.56 -17.73 1.58
CA SER A 45 13.26 -18.98 0.87
C SER A 45 14.32 -20.04 1.14
N ASP A 46 15.60 -19.65 1.10
CA ASP A 46 16.72 -20.56 1.38
C ASP A 46 16.67 -21.07 2.83
N ALA A 47 16.41 -20.17 3.79
CA ALA A 47 16.35 -20.53 5.20
C ALA A 47 15.15 -21.42 5.59
N LEU A 48 14.05 -21.36 4.82
CA LEU A 48 12.82 -22.13 5.05
C LEU A 48 12.64 -23.28 4.06
N GLU A 49 13.67 -23.57 3.24
CA GLU A 49 13.67 -24.62 2.22
C GLU A 49 12.46 -24.53 1.27
N LEU A 50 12.05 -23.30 0.92
CA LEU A 50 10.95 -23.07 0.01
C LEU A 50 11.42 -23.31 -1.43
N HIS A 51 10.67 -24.13 -2.18
CA HIS A 51 10.89 -24.24 -3.62
C HIS A 51 10.79 -22.86 -4.29
N ALA A 52 11.66 -22.59 -5.27
CA ALA A 52 11.73 -21.32 -5.97
C ALA A 52 10.36 -20.82 -6.50
N GLY A 53 9.52 -21.75 -7.01
CA GLY A 53 8.18 -21.44 -7.47
C GLY A 53 7.19 -20.98 -6.35
N LEU A 54 7.49 -21.27 -5.08
CA LEU A 54 6.67 -20.91 -3.93
C LEU A 54 7.18 -19.67 -3.19
N ALA A 55 8.35 -19.15 -3.55
CA ALA A 55 8.97 -17.99 -2.90
C ALA A 55 8.05 -16.75 -2.91
N GLY A 56 7.21 -16.60 -3.92
CA GLY A 56 6.22 -15.51 -4.01
C GLY A 56 5.16 -15.55 -2.91
N LEU A 57 4.90 -16.71 -2.28
CA LEU A 57 3.93 -16.83 -1.17
C LEU A 57 4.32 -15.96 0.03
N ILE A 58 5.60 -15.67 0.22
CA ILE A 58 6.11 -14.76 1.25
C ILE A 58 5.40 -13.41 1.15
N MET A 59 5.31 -12.85 -0.05
CA MET A 59 4.62 -11.58 -0.28
C MET A 59 3.10 -11.76 -0.40
N THR A 60 2.65 -12.84 -1.02
CA THR A 60 1.23 -13.15 -1.21
C THR A 60 0.46 -13.12 0.12
N LEU A 61 0.97 -13.84 1.13
CA LEU A 61 0.27 -13.94 2.41
C LEU A 61 0.25 -12.60 3.17
N THR A 62 1.34 -11.85 3.15
CA THR A 62 1.37 -10.50 3.75
C THR A 62 0.34 -9.58 3.09
N GLN A 63 0.22 -9.63 1.77
CA GLN A 63 -0.71 -8.77 1.03
C GLN A 63 -2.16 -9.21 1.16
N LEU A 64 -2.43 -10.52 1.16
CA LEU A 64 -3.76 -11.05 1.48
C LEU A 64 -4.18 -10.68 2.90
N GLY A 65 -3.26 -10.78 3.86
CA GLY A 65 -3.48 -10.30 5.22
C GLY A 65 -3.87 -8.82 5.24
N TYR A 66 -3.11 -7.97 4.54
CA TYR A 66 -3.42 -6.54 4.48
C TYR A 66 -4.76 -6.25 3.82
N GLY A 67 -5.08 -6.94 2.72
CA GLY A 67 -6.40 -6.85 2.08
C GLY A 67 -7.53 -7.29 3.01
N ALA A 68 -7.34 -8.39 3.76
CA ALA A 68 -8.29 -8.85 4.76
C ALA A 68 -8.45 -7.84 5.90
N GLY A 69 -7.35 -7.25 6.39
CA GLY A 69 -7.38 -6.20 7.38
C GLY A 69 -8.12 -4.95 6.92
N LEU A 70 -7.90 -4.52 5.68
CA LEU A 70 -8.62 -3.40 5.07
C LEU A 70 -10.12 -3.65 5.00
N LEU A 71 -10.51 -4.87 4.67
CA LEU A 71 -11.91 -5.24 4.53
C LEU A 71 -12.60 -5.44 5.88
N LEU A 72 -11.91 -6.05 6.85
CA LEU A 72 -12.51 -6.49 8.11
C LEU A 72 -12.19 -5.57 9.29
N LEU A 73 -10.94 -5.09 9.42
CA LEU A 73 -10.53 -4.31 10.60
C LEU A 73 -10.77 -2.81 10.42
N VAL A 74 -10.56 -2.26 9.21
CA VAL A 74 -10.76 -0.81 9.02
C VAL A 74 -12.20 -0.36 9.29
N PRO A 75 -13.25 -1.08 8.85
CA PRO A 75 -14.63 -0.69 9.18
C PRO A 75 -14.98 -0.82 10.66
N LEU A 76 -14.23 -1.59 11.47
CA LEU A 76 -14.40 -1.61 12.92
C LEU A 76 -14.09 -0.23 13.55
N ALA A 77 -13.27 0.60 12.91
CA ALA A 77 -12.95 1.94 13.38
C ALA A 77 -14.18 2.86 13.48
N ASP A 78 -15.26 2.54 12.77
CA ASP A 78 -16.54 3.27 12.84
C ASP A 78 -17.44 2.81 14.00
N VAL A 79 -17.11 1.67 14.64
CA VAL A 79 -17.96 1.03 15.66
C VAL A 79 -17.26 0.90 17.01
N VAL A 80 -15.96 0.59 16.98
CA VAL A 80 -15.15 0.32 18.18
C VAL A 80 -14.32 1.56 18.54
N GLU A 81 -13.96 1.67 19.81
CA GLU A 81 -13.05 2.72 20.30
C GLU A 81 -11.69 2.64 19.55
N ASN A 82 -11.36 3.75 18.87
CA ASN A 82 -10.28 3.77 17.88
C ASN A 82 -8.89 3.52 18.50
N ARG A 83 -8.62 4.01 19.71
CA ARG A 83 -7.35 3.77 20.41
C ARG A 83 -7.15 2.28 20.71
N ARG A 84 -8.20 1.58 21.19
CA ARG A 84 -8.14 0.14 21.46
C ARG A 84 -7.94 -0.66 20.17
N LEU A 85 -8.62 -0.25 19.08
CA LEU A 85 -8.47 -0.90 17.79
C LEU A 85 -7.04 -0.76 17.24
N ILE A 86 -6.47 0.45 17.28
CA ILE A 86 -5.11 0.72 16.82
C ILE A 86 -4.10 -0.07 17.65
N VAL A 87 -4.19 0.01 18.96
CA VAL A 87 -3.26 -0.70 19.87
C VAL A 87 -3.41 -2.21 19.75
N GLY A 88 -4.63 -2.72 19.60
CA GLY A 88 -4.87 -4.15 19.36
C GLY A 88 -4.27 -4.64 18.04
N ALA A 89 -4.40 -3.85 16.97
CA ALA A 89 -3.77 -4.16 15.69
C ALA A 89 -2.23 -4.13 15.81
N LEU A 90 -1.65 -3.13 16.47
CA LEU A 90 -0.21 -3.08 16.70
C LEU A 90 0.29 -4.26 17.54
N PHE A 91 -0.47 -4.67 18.55
CA PHE A 91 -0.14 -5.84 19.36
C PHE A 91 -0.14 -7.13 18.51
N GLY A 92 -1.14 -7.30 17.65
CA GLY A 92 -1.14 -8.38 16.65
C GLY A 92 0.05 -8.31 15.70
N ALA A 93 0.46 -7.10 15.27
CA ALA A 93 1.66 -6.93 14.47
C ALA A 93 2.94 -7.37 15.20
N VAL A 94 3.09 -7.04 16.50
CA VAL A 94 4.23 -7.51 17.33
C VAL A 94 4.28 -9.03 17.40
N ILE A 95 3.14 -9.69 17.66
CA ILE A 95 3.08 -11.16 17.70
C ILE A 95 3.45 -11.74 16.32
N GLY A 96 2.91 -11.18 15.24
CA GLY A 96 3.24 -11.63 13.89
C GLY A 96 4.71 -11.45 13.54
N LEU A 97 5.32 -10.30 13.86
CA LEU A 97 6.73 -10.02 13.61
C LEU A 97 7.64 -10.94 14.43
N ALA A 98 7.33 -11.17 15.71
CA ALA A 98 8.02 -12.14 16.54
C ALA A 98 7.85 -13.57 15.97
N GLY A 99 6.63 -13.92 15.53
CA GLY A 99 6.36 -15.20 14.88
C GLY A 99 7.20 -15.40 13.61
N ILE A 100 7.36 -14.37 12.77
CA ILE A 100 8.25 -14.40 11.60
C ILE A 100 9.70 -14.64 12.05
N ALA A 101 10.19 -13.86 13.01
CA ALA A 101 11.57 -13.93 13.47
C ALA A 101 11.93 -15.29 14.09
N LEU A 102 10.98 -15.94 14.76
CA LEU A 102 11.11 -17.26 15.40
C LEU A 102 10.82 -18.44 14.46
N SER A 103 10.30 -18.17 13.24
CA SER A 103 9.85 -19.24 12.35
C SER A 103 10.99 -20.10 11.86
N ASN A 104 10.79 -21.42 11.93
CA ASN A 104 11.67 -22.45 11.39
C ASN A 104 10.97 -23.31 10.33
N SER A 105 9.73 -22.97 9.97
CA SER A 105 8.97 -23.63 8.91
C SER A 105 8.26 -22.62 8.04
N ALA A 106 8.04 -22.97 6.79
CA ALA A 106 7.29 -22.15 5.84
C ALA A 106 5.88 -21.82 6.35
N VAL A 107 5.20 -22.82 6.92
CA VAL A 107 3.79 -22.64 7.41
C VAL A 107 3.72 -21.59 8.52
N THR A 108 4.60 -21.66 9.52
CA THR A 108 4.62 -20.69 10.62
C THR A 108 4.98 -19.28 10.13
N PHE A 109 5.95 -19.18 9.21
CA PHE A 109 6.33 -17.93 8.57
C PHE A 109 5.16 -17.31 7.82
N LEU A 110 4.50 -18.08 6.96
CA LEU A 110 3.39 -17.61 6.12
C LEU A 110 2.18 -17.18 6.95
N ALA A 111 1.83 -17.95 8.00
CA ALA A 111 0.75 -17.59 8.92
C ALA A 111 1.07 -16.29 9.67
N ALA A 112 2.30 -16.14 10.18
CA ALA A 112 2.75 -14.92 10.83
C ALA A 112 2.80 -13.71 9.87
N SER A 113 3.20 -13.93 8.61
CA SER A 113 3.20 -12.90 7.56
C SER A 113 1.78 -12.41 7.24
N PHE A 114 0.80 -13.31 7.17
CA PHE A 114 -0.60 -12.95 7.02
C PHE A 114 -1.07 -12.07 8.19
N MET A 115 -0.72 -12.44 9.43
CA MET A 115 -1.07 -11.67 10.61
C MET A 115 -0.42 -10.28 10.63
N VAL A 116 0.87 -10.18 10.25
CA VAL A 116 1.56 -8.87 10.10
C VAL A 116 0.84 -8.01 9.07
N GLY A 117 0.48 -8.57 7.91
CA GLY A 117 -0.28 -7.86 6.89
C GLY A 117 -1.62 -7.37 7.43
N ALA A 118 -2.42 -8.24 8.05
CA ALA A 118 -3.74 -7.89 8.57
C ALA A 118 -3.68 -6.77 9.62
N CYS A 119 -2.64 -6.76 10.45
CA CYS A 119 -2.46 -5.79 11.52
C CYS A 119 -1.82 -4.47 11.05
N ALA A 120 -1.10 -4.46 9.93
CA ALA A 120 -0.48 -3.25 9.37
C ALA A 120 -1.50 -2.18 8.94
N VAL A 121 -2.79 -2.53 8.87
CA VAL A 121 -3.89 -1.59 8.58
C VAL A 121 -4.11 -0.54 9.66
N ALA A 122 -3.43 -0.63 10.81
CA ALA A 122 -3.46 0.42 11.85
C ALA A 122 -3.16 1.81 11.25
N ALA A 123 -2.30 1.92 10.24
CA ALA A 123 -2.02 3.17 9.53
C ALA A 123 -3.29 3.75 8.85
N GLN A 124 -4.17 2.91 8.33
CA GLN A 124 -5.42 3.33 7.68
C GLN A 124 -6.48 3.82 8.66
N VAL A 125 -6.37 3.45 9.93
CA VAL A 125 -7.20 3.96 11.01
C VAL A 125 -6.61 5.25 11.61
N LEU A 126 -5.27 5.30 11.75
CA LEU A 126 -4.55 6.46 12.29
C LEU A 126 -4.75 7.71 11.46
N LEU A 127 -4.73 7.62 10.12
CA LEU A 127 -4.82 8.77 9.23
C LEU A 127 -6.16 9.52 9.34
N PRO A 128 -7.34 8.87 9.22
CA PRO A 128 -8.63 9.51 9.47
C PRO A 128 -8.76 10.01 10.92
N PHE A 129 -8.25 9.26 11.88
CA PHE A 129 -8.27 9.66 13.29
C PHE A 129 -7.54 10.99 13.52
N ALA A 130 -6.34 11.14 12.96
CA ALA A 130 -5.59 12.40 13.01
C ALA A 130 -6.31 13.56 12.30
N SER A 131 -6.94 13.27 11.15
CA SER A 131 -7.73 14.24 10.40
C SER A 131 -8.89 14.79 11.22
N HIS A 132 -9.53 13.98 12.05
CA HIS A 132 -10.60 14.40 12.93
C HIS A 132 -10.14 15.23 14.14
N LEU A 133 -8.92 14.98 14.63
CA LEU A 133 -8.33 15.73 15.74
C LEU A 133 -7.77 17.09 15.30
N ALA A 134 -7.50 17.25 14.00
CA ALA A 134 -6.90 18.47 13.46
C ALA A 134 -7.96 19.59 13.31
N PRO A 135 -7.66 20.82 13.74
CA PRO A 135 -8.47 21.99 13.42
C PRO A 135 -8.67 22.14 11.91
N GLU A 136 -9.85 22.62 11.50
CA GLU A 136 -10.20 22.73 10.08
C GLU A 136 -9.17 23.51 9.27
N ALA A 137 -8.67 24.63 9.82
CA ALA A 137 -7.66 25.48 9.19
C ALA A 137 -6.31 24.77 8.93
N THR A 138 -5.92 23.76 9.71
CA THR A 138 -4.63 23.07 9.62
C THR A 138 -4.76 21.63 9.18
N ARG A 139 -5.97 21.10 9.01
CA ARG A 139 -6.25 19.69 8.67
C ARG A 139 -5.48 19.20 7.45
N GLY A 140 -5.47 20.01 6.38
CA GLY A 140 -4.73 19.65 5.15
C GLY A 140 -3.24 19.49 5.37
N LYS A 141 -2.61 20.39 6.17
CA LYS A 141 -1.19 20.33 6.51
C LYS A 141 -0.87 19.10 7.37
N VAL A 142 -1.70 18.81 8.37
CA VAL A 142 -1.55 17.64 9.25
C VAL A 142 -1.64 16.34 8.45
N VAL A 143 -2.69 16.18 7.64
CA VAL A 143 -2.86 15.01 6.77
C VAL A 143 -1.70 14.87 5.79
N GLY A 144 -1.24 15.97 5.18
CA GLY A 144 -0.09 15.97 4.29
C GLY A 144 1.19 15.48 4.95
N ASN A 145 1.48 15.93 6.18
CA ASN A 145 2.65 15.50 6.93
C ASN A 145 2.59 14.00 7.30
N ILE A 146 1.42 13.50 7.69
CA ILE A 146 1.24 12.08 8.02
C ILE A 146 1.38 11.22 6.75
N MET A 147 0.81 11.65 5.64
CA MET A 147 0.97 10.98 4.34
C MET A 147 2.44 10.98 3.88
N ALA A 148 3.20 12.05 4.13
CA ALA A 148 4.63 12.07 3.84
C ALA A 148 5.39 11.02 4.68
N GLY A 149 5.04 10.86 5.97
CA GLY A 149 5.58 9.80 6.81
C GLY A 149 5.22 8.39 6.30
N LEU A 150 3.97 8.18 5.91
CA LEU A 150 3.52 6.92 5.33
C LEU A 150 4.29 6.58 4.04
N LEU A 151 4.40 7.53 3.11
CA LEU A 151 5.15 7.34 1.86
C LEU A 151 6.63 7.12 2.13
N GLY A 152 7.22 7.88 3.06
CA GLY A 152 8.60 7.66 3.51
C GLY A 152 8.83 6.26 4.05
N GLY A 153 7.88 5.74 4.84
CA GLY A 153 7.90 4.36 5.33
C GLY A 153 7.91 3.33 4.19
N ILE A 154 7.05 3.49 3.18
CA ILE A 154 7.03 2.63 1.99
C ILE A 154 8.36 2.67 1.25
N MET A 155 8.88 3.88 0.97
CA MET A 155 10.09 4.09 0.19
C MET A 155 11.33 3.53 0.89
N LEU A 156 11.44 3.76 2.19
CA LEU A 156 12.63 3.37 2.98
C LEU A 156 12.57 1.92 3.48
N SER A 157 11.42 1.27 3.43
CA SER A 157 11.26 -0.10 3.96
C SER A 157 12.21 -1.10 3.31
N ARG A 158 12.28 -1.11 1.97
CA ARG A 158 13.11 -2.06 1.22
C ARG A 158 14.62 -1.85 1.41
N PRO A 159 15.17 -0.62 1.24
CA PRO A 159 16.58 -0.37 1.50
C PRO A 159 16.93 -0.62 2.96
N PHE A 160 16.10 -0.23 3.92
CA PHE A 160 16.31 -0.51 5.34
C PHE A 160 16.35 -2.02 5.61
N ALA A 161 15.40 -2.79 5.07
CA ALA A 161 15.35 -4.23 5.21
C ALA A 161 16.62 -4.91 4.67
N SER A 162 17.06 -4.50 3.47
CA SER A 162 18.26 -5.05 2.85
C SER A 162 19.53 -4.71 3.62
N MET A 163 19.66 -3.49 4.16
CA MET A 163 20.83 -3.06 4.92
C MET A 163 20.92 -3.81 6.26
N VAL A 164 19.81 -3.93 6.98
CA VAL A 164 19.77 -4.70 8.24
C VAL A 164 20.10 -6.18 7.96
N ALA A 165 19.49 -6.76 6.93
CA ALA A 165 19.72 -8.15 6.60
C ALA A 165 21.17 -8.44 6.15
N ALA A 166 21.83 -7.47 5.48
CA ALA A 166 23.24 -7.58 5.09
C ALA A 166 24.21 -7.63 6.26
N SER A 167 23.84 -7.04 7.42
CA SER A 167 24.72 -6.94 8.59
C SER A 167 24.34 -7.88 9.73
N LEU A 168 23.04 -8.07 9.97
CA LEU A 168 22.53 -8.79 11.15
C LEU A 168 21.68 -10.01 10.77
N GLY A 169 21.45 -10.25 9.46
CA GLY A 169 20.56 -11.30 8.98
C GLY A 169 19.09 -10.89 8.96
N TRP A 170 18.28 -11.61 8.19
CA TRP A 170 16.88 -11.25 7.95
C TRP A 170 15.99 -11.36 9.21
N ARG A 171 16.28 -12.29 10.12
CA ARG A 171 15.51 -12.44 11.37
C ARG A 171 15.65 -11.23 12.28
N ALA A 172 16.84 -10.60 12.33
CA ALA A 172 17.08 -9.41 13.13
C ALA A 172 16.20 -8.23 12.71
N LEU A 173 15.93 -8.08 11.43
CA LEU A 173 15.01 -7.05 10.93
C LEU A 173 13.63 -7.16 11.57
N PHE A 174 13.06 -8.37 11.63
CA PHE A 174 11.73 -8.59 12.20
C PHE A 174 11.71 -8.41 13.72
N TRP A 175 12.80 -8.76 14.42
CA TRP A 175 12.95 -8.44 15.85
C TRP A 175 13.03 -6.94 16.08
N ILE A 176 13.85 -6.22 15.33
CA ILE A 176 13.94 -4.75 15.41
C ILE A 176 12.55 -4.13 15.18
N SER A 177 11.84 -4.60 14.17
CA SER A 177 10.50 -4.11 13.88
C SER A 177 9.50 -4.42 15.00
N ALA A 178 9.53 -5.63 15.59
CA ALA A 178 8.70 -6.00 16.72
C ALA A 178 8.93 -5.07 17.92
N VAL A 179 10.19 -4.76 18.23
CA VAL A 179 10.55 -3.82 19.31
C VAL A 179 10.05 -2.40 18.99
N LEU A 180 10.24 -1.93 17.76
CA LEU A 180 9.73 -0.60 17.33
C LEU A 180 8.20 -0.54 17.44
N MET A 181 7.47 -1.60 17.06
CA MET A 181 6.01 -1.66 17.21
C MET A 181 5.61 -1.69 18.68
N ALA A 182 6.32 -2.42 19.54
CA ALA A 182 6.06 -2.43 20.99
C ALA A 182 6.29 -1.05 21.63
N MET A 183 7.36 -0.35 21.26
CA MET A 183 7.59 1.03 21.68
C MET A 183 6.48 1.96 21.19
N LEU A 184 6.06 1.78 19.94
CA LEU A 184 4.97 2.56 19.37
C LEU A 184 3.65 2.35 20.11
N ILE A 185 3.33 1.12 20.54
CA ILE A 185 2.18 0.82 21.41
C ILE A 185 2.26 1.66 22.70
N ALA A 186 3.41 1.66 23.37
CA ALA A 186 3.58 2.40 24.62
C ALA A 186 3.39 3.92 24.42
N VAL A 187 3.90 4.47 23.34
CA VAL A 187 3.73 5.89 22.98
C VAL A 187 2.27 6.19 22.66
N LEU A 188 1.67 5.46 21.74
CA LEU A 188 0.30 5.71 21.29
C LEU A 188 -0.73 5.48 22.40
N TRP A 189 -0.51 4.51 23.28
CA TRP A 189 -1.38 4.30 24.44
C TRP A 189 -1.45 5.52 25.36
N ARG A 190 -0.33 6.27 25.51
CA ARG A 190 -0.27 7.47 26.34
C ARG A 190 -0.79 8.73 25.66
N VAL A 191 -0.65 8.79 24.34
CA VAL A 191 -0.83 10.04 23.57
C VAL A 191 -2.18 10.08 22.85
N LEU A 192 -2.72 8.92 22.44
CA LEU A 192 -4.02 8.86 21.75
C LEU A 192 -5.18 9.16 22.71
N PRO A 193 -6.03 10.15 22.40
CA PRO A 193 -7.27 10.37 23.15
C PRO A 193 -8.25 9.21 22.88
N GLU A 194 -9.07 8.91 23.87
CA GLU A 194 -10.18 7.96 23.70
C GLU A 194 -11.23 8.60 22.76
N ARG A 195 -11.55 7.89 21.70
CA ARG A 195 -12.59 8.27 20.77
C ARG A 195 -13.51 7.10 20.50
N ARG A 196 -14.73 7.23 20.95
CA ARG A 196 -15.82 6.30 20.63
C ARG A 196 -16.62 6.89 19.49
N PRO A 197 -16.61 6.30 18.30
CA PRO A 197 -17.44 6.77 17.20
C PRO A 197 -18.91 6.62 17.59
N HIS A 198 -19.75 7.59 17.19
CA HIS A 198 -21.20 7.44 17.26
C HIS A 198 -21.61 6.62 16.03
N ALA A 199 -21.63 5.30 16.19
CA ALA A 199 -22.00 4.39 15.10
C ALA A 199 -23.47 4.60 14.73
N SER A 200 -23.75 5.26 13.62
CA SER A 200 -25.10 5.33 13.03
C SER A 200 -25.54 4.00 12.43
N ILE A 201 -24.57 3.13 12.08
CA ILE A 201 -24.80 1.85 11.40
C ILE A 201 -23.90 0.80 12.05
N GLY A 202 -24.45 -0.35 12.47
CA GLY A 202 -23.71 -1.45 13.05
C GLY A 202 -22.75 -2.13 12.05
N TYR A 203 -21.69 -2.76 12.57
CA TYR A 203 -20.65 -3.42 11.76
C TYR A 203 -21.22 -4.41 10.72
N ALA A 204 -22.14 -5.30 11.12
CA ALA A 204 -22.74 -6.29 10.21
C ALA A 204 -23.45 -5.62 9.03
N ARG A 205 -24.18 -4.50 9.28
CA ARG A 205 -24.85 -3.76 8.21
C ARG A 205 -23.86 -3.03 7.31
N THR A 206 -22.76 -2.54 7.86
CA THR A 206 -21.64 -1.98 7.06
C THR A 206 -21.08 -3.04 6.14
N MET A 207 -20.75 -4.22 6.65
CA MET A 207 -20.24 -5.34 5.83
C MET A 207 -21.25 -5.77 4.75
N ALA A 208 -22.52 -5.91 5.09
CA ALA A 208 -23.58 -6.27 4.15
C ALA A 208 -23.77 -5.24 3.03
N SER A 209 -23.40 -3.97 3.25
CA SER A 209 -23.52 -2.91 2.24
C SER A 209 -22.41 -2.93 1.19
N LEU A 210 -21.24 -3.52 1.49
CA LEU A 210 -20.06 -3.48 0.62
C LEU A 210 -20.27 -4.08 -0.78
N PRO A 211 -20.89 -5.28 -0.93
CA PRO A 211 -21.16 -5.83 -2.25
C PRO A 211 -22.07 -4.92 -3.09
N GLY A 212 -23.08 -4.31 -2.48
CA GLY A 212 -23.95 -3.34 -3.14
C GLY A 212 -23.20 -2.10 -3.64
N ILE A 213 -22.25 -1.58 -2.85
CA ILE A 213 -21.40 -0.45 -3.26
C ILE A 213 -20.56 -0.83 -4.48
N VAL A 214 -19.93 -2.00 -4.48
CA VAL A 214 -19.14 -2.48 -5.62
C VAL A 214 -20.00 -2.61 -6.87
N TRP A 215 -21.19 -3.20 -6.74
CA TRP A 215 -22.09 -3.42 -7.87
C TRP A 215 -22.63 -2.12 -8.45
N ASN A 216 -23.07 -1.20 -7.59
CA ASN A 216 -23.72 0.05 -7.99
C ASN A 216 -22.76 1.19 -8.34
N THR A 217 -21.43 0.98 -8.21
CA THR A 217 -20.43 2.01 -8.50
C THR A 217 -19.51 1.58 -9.66
N PRO A 218 -19.93 1.79 -10.93
CA PRO A 218 -19.13 1.40 -12.09
C PRO A 218 -17.74 2.04 -12.13
N LEU A 219 -17.62 3.28 -11.61
CA LEU A 219 -16.34 3.98 -11.55
C LEU A 219 -15.38 3.28 -10.59
N LEU A 220 -15.85 2.79 -9.42
CA LEU A 220 -15.02 2.01 -8.49
C LEU A 220 -14.46 0.77 -9.16
N ARG A 221 -15.31 -0.01 -9.83
CA ARG A 221 -14.87 -1.22 -10.55
C ARG A 221 -13.84 -0.90 -11.60
N ARG A 222 -14.09 0.12 -12.43
CA ARG A 222 -13.20 0.49 -13.53
C ARG A 222 -11.86 1.00 -13.03
N ARG A 223 -11.85 1.95 -12.08
CA ARG A 223 -10.64 2.50 -11.49
C ARG A 223 -9.89 1.46 -10.65
N GLY A 224 -10.64 0.56 -9.99
CA GLY A 224 -10.08 -0.59 -9.29
C GLY A 224 -9.31 -1.51 -10.23
N TRP A 225 -9.87 -1.86 -11.40
CA TRP A 225 -9.18 -2.67 -12.40
C TRP A 225 -7.92 -2.00 -12.94
N TYR A 226 -7.96 -0.70 -13.28
CA TYR A 226 -6.73 -0.02 -13.73
C TYR A 226 -5.64 -0.12 -12.68
N GLN A 227 -5.94 0.29 -11.46
CA GLN A 227 -4.96 0.30 -10.39
C GLN A 227 -4.58 -1.11 -9.95
N GLY A 228 -5.52 -2.05 -9.92
CA GLY A 228 -5.24 -3.44 -9.59
C GLY A 228 -4.24 -4.08 -10.54
N MET A 229 -4.41 -3.89 -11.85
CA MET A 229 -3.48 -4.42 -12.86
C MET A 229 -2.13 -3.70 -12.84
N MET A 230 -2.12 -2.37 -12.68
CA MET A 230 -0.88 -1.60 -12.53
C MET A 230 -0.10 -2.03 -11.29
N PHE A 231 -0.80 -2.25 -10.17
CA PHE A 231 -0.17 -2.66 -8.91
C PHE A 231 0.23 -4.14 -8.92
N ALA A 232 -0.49 -5.00 -9.65
CA ALA A 232 -0.10 -6.38 -9.93
C ALA A 232 1.25 -6.44 -10.68
N ALA A 233 1.38 -5.63 -11.74
CA ALA A 233 2.62 -5.51 -12.49
C ALA A 233 3.78 -5.00 -11.62
N PHE A 234 3.53 -3.96 -10.81
CA PHE A 234 4.48 -3.44 -9.84
C PHE A 234 4.94 -4.52 -8.85
N GLN A 235 4.02 -5.28 -8.30
CA GLN A 235 4.34 -6.34 -7.34
C GLN A 235 5.07 -7.50 -7.99
N ALA A 236 4.73 -7.87 -9.23
CA ALA A 236 5.46 -8.88 -9.98
C ALA A 236 6.93 -8.47 -10.17
N PHE A 237 7.18 -7.24 -10.59
CA PHE A 237 8.54 -6.69 -10.75
C PHE A 237 9.31 -6.73 -9.43
N TRP A 238 8.77 -6.14 -8.36
CA TRP A 238 9.46 -6.04 -7.08
C TRP A 238 9.59 -7.37 -6.31
N THR A 239 8.80 -8.38 -6.66
CA THR A 239 8.94 -9.74 -6.12
C THR A 239 10.12 -10.48 -6.79
N ALA A 240 10.31 -10.29 -8.08
CA ALA A 240 11.32 -11.03 -8.82
C ALA A 240 12.66 -10.29 -8.97
N VAL A 241 12.66 -8.94 -8.97
CA VAL A 241 13.90 -8.18 -9.19
C VAL A 241 15.00 -8.47 -8.16
N PRO A 242 14.73 -8.71 -6.85
CA PRO A 242 15.78 -9.08 -5.92
C PRO A 242 16.46 -10.40 -6.30
N LEU A 243 15.68 -11.38 -6.79
CA LEU A 243 16.20 -12.66 -7.26
C LEU A 243 17.05 -12.48 -8.52
N ALA A 244 16.57 -11.64 -9.46
CA ALA A 244 17.31 -11.34 -10.68
C ALA A 244 18.63 -10.59 -10.40
N LEU A 245 18.64 -9.65 -9.45
CA LEU A 245 19.86 -8.93 -9.06
C LEU A 245 20.91 -9.86 -8.46
N VAL A 246 20.51 -10.90 -7.74
CA VAL A 246 21.43 -11.94 -7.24
C VAL A 246 21.92 -12.83 -8.39
N HIS A 247 21.00 -13.38 -9.18
CA HIS A 247 21.35 -14.41 -10.18
C HIS A 247 22.10 -13.83 -11.39
N GLU A 248 21.66 -12.68 -11.91
CA GLU A 248 22.18 -12.10 -13.15
C GLU A 248 23.32 -11.10 -12.92
N PHE A 249 23.31 -10.39 -11.78
CA PHE A 249 24.29 -9.34 -11.47
C PHE A 249 25.20 -9.70 -10.29
N GLY A 250 25.04 -10.86 -9.64
CA GLY A 250 25.84 -11.28 -8.49
C GLY A 250 25.72 -10.34 -7.28
N MET A 251 24.62 -9.60 -7.15
CA MET A 251 24.48 -8.59 -6.11
C MET A 251 24.14 -9.19 -4.75
N GLY A 252 24.84 -8.77 -3.72
CA GLY A 252 24.47 -9.04 -2.33
C GLY A 252 23.35 -8.10 -1.84
N GLN A 253 22.88 -8.33 -0.62
CA GLN A 253 21.76 -7.58 -0.01
C GLN A 253 21.98 -6.06 0.01
N ARG A 254 23.22 -5.57 0.18
CA ARG A 254 23.51 -4.12 0.10
C ARG A 254 23.21 -3.55 -1.29
N GLY A 255 23.56 -4.26 -2.35
CA GLY A 255 23.27 -3.86 -3.73
C GLY A 255 21.76 -3.82 -4.00
N ILE A 256 21.02 -4.83 -3.53
CA ILE A 256 19.55 -4.88 -3.61
C ILE A 256 18.93 -3.66 -2.90
N GLY A 257 19.46 -3.31 -1.71
CA GLY A 257 18.99 -2.13 -0.96
C GLY A 257 19.22 -0.82 -1.71
N LEU A 258 20.38 -0.64 -2.34
CA LEU A 258 20.69 0.53 -3.15
C LEU A 258 19.83 0.61 -4.41
N PHE A 259 19.58 -0.51 -5.07
CA PHE A 259 18.65 -0.60 -6.18
C PHE A 259 17.24 -0.18 -5.78
N ALA A 260 16.76 -0.69 -4.64
CA ALA A 260 15.44 -0.35 -4.12
C ALA A 260 15.32 1.13 -3.74
N LEU A 261 16.40 1.72 -3.20
CA LEU A 261 16.45 3.15 -2.90
C LEU A 261 16.37 4.00 -4.18
N ALA A 262 17.09 3.60 -5.23
CA ALA A 262 17.01 4.28 -6.52
C ALA A 262 15.60 4.19 -7.12
N GLY A 263 14.96 3.00 -7.09
CA GLY A 263 13.61 2.79 -7.58
C GLY A 263 12.57 3.66 -6.86
N ALA A 264 12.75 3.89 -5.57
CA ALA A 264 11.86 4.75 -4.76
C ALA A 264 11.76 6.20 -5.29
N ALA A 265 12.71 6.66 -6.12
CA ALA A 265 12.63 7.98 -6.77
C ALA A 265 11.36 8.15 -7.63
N GLY A 266 10.79 7.06 -8.16
CA GLY A 266 9.53 7.10 -8.90
C GLY A 266 8.35 7.66 -8.09
N ALA A 267 8.34 7.46 -6.76
CA ALA A 267 7.28 7.99 -5.89
C ALA A 267 7.27 9.53 -5.82
N LEU A 268 8.35 10.21 -6.21
CA LEU A 268 8.41 11.67 -6.29
C LEU A 268 7.49 12.25 -7.38
N LEU A 269 6.92 11.42 -8.23
CA LEU A 269 5.92 11.85 -9.23
C LEU A 269 4.51 12.06 -8.65
N ALA A 270 4.25 11.70 -7.39
CA ALA A 270 2.94 11.89 -6.76
C ALA A 270 2.42 13.35 -6.81
N PRO A 271 3.24 14.40 -6.52
CA PRO A 271 2.80 15.79 -6.66
C PRO A 271 2.47 16.20 -8.12
N VAL A 272 3.15 15.59 -9.09
CA VAL A 272 2.87 15.82 -10.52
C VAL A 272 1.47 15.29 -10.87
N ALA A 273 1.13 14.12 -10.37
CA ALA A 273 -0.21 13.54 -10.55
C ALA A 273 -1.31 14.47 -10.00
N GLY A 274 -1.10 15.05 -8.81
CA GLY A 274 -2.02 16.03 -8.23
C GLY A 274 -2.26 17.21 -9.16
N ARG A 275 -1.18 17.84 -9.66
CA ARG A 275 -1.25 18.99 -10.58
C ARG A 275 -1.93 18.67 -11.91
N LEU A 276 -1.70 17.47 -12.46
CA LEU A 276 -2.36 17.04 -13.69
C LEU A 276 -3.88 16.84 -13.47
N ALA A 277 -4.25 16.29 -12.32
CA ALA A 277 -5.66 16.16 -11.95
C ALA A 277 -6.35 17.50 -11.74
N ASP A 278 -5.67 18.50 -11.13
CA ASP A 278 -6.18 19.87 -10.96
C ASP A 278 -6.46 20.57 -12.29
N ARG A 279 -5.67 20.25 -13.31
CA ARG A 279 -5.85 20.75 -14.68
C ARG A 279 -6.89 19.98 -15.50
N GLY A 280 -7.62 19.04 -14.89
CA GLY A 280 -8.61 18.22 -15.59
C GLY A 280 -8.02 17.14 -16.50
N LEU A 281 -6.71 16.91 -16.46
CA LEU A 281 -5.99 15.98 -17.33
C LEU A 281 -5.98 14.53 -16.77
N THR A 282 -6.91 14.17 -15.89
CA THR A 282 -6.97 12.86 -15.25
C THR A 282 -6.99 11.72 -16.25
N ARG A 283 -7.81 11.83 -17.31
CA ARG A 283 -7.96 10.78 -18.33
C ARG A 283 -6.69 10.59 -19.15
N PRO A 284 -6.15 11.61 -19.86
CA PRO A 284 -4.92 11.43 -20.65
C PRO A 284 -3.73 11.04 -19.76
N ALA A 285 -3.60 11.58 -18.56
CA ALA A 285 -2.52 11.23 -17.63
C ALA A 285 -2.61 9.76 -17.17
N THR A 286 -3.82 9.21 -16.98
CA THR A 286 -4.00 7.78 -16.68
C THR A 286 -3.53 6.92 -17.85
N GLY A 287 -3.89 7.28 -19.09
CA GLY A 287 -3.42 6.58 -20.29
C GLY A 287 -1.90 6.64 -20.45
N ALA A 288 -1.31 7.83 -20.27
CA ALA A 288 0.14 8.00 -20.31
C ALA A 288 0.86 7.14 -19.25
N ALA A 289 0.34 7.09 -18.01
CA ALA A 289 0.88 6.24 -16.94
C ALA A 289 0.87 4.76 -17.35
N ILE A 290 -0.23 4.25 -17.91
CA ILE A 290 -0.33 2.86 -18.36
C ILE A 290 0.69 2.57 -19.47
N VAL A 291 0.84 3.47 -20.45
CA VAL A 291 1.83 3.31 -21.53
C VAL A 291 3.25 3.34 -20.98
N VAL A 292 3.59 4.26 -20.08
CA VAL A 292 4.92 4.32 -19.43
C VAL A 292 5.21 3.03 -18.65
N ALA A 293 4.23 2.48 -17.93
CA ALA A 293 4.40 1.20 -17.25
C ALA A 293 4.64 0.03 -18.22
N LEU A 294 3.99 0.02 -19.38
CA LEU A 294 4.25 -0.98 -20.42
C LEU A 294 5.67 -0.84 -20.98
N LEU A 295 6.09 0.37 -21.29
CA LEU A 295 7.44 0.66 -21.79
C LEU A 295 8.52 0.32 -20.74
N SER A 296 8.22 0.43 -19.45
CA SER A 296 9.16 0.03 -18.39
C SER A 296 9.47 -1.47 -18.42
N PHE A 297 8.50 -2.33 -18.74
CA PHE A 297 8.75 -3.77 -18.90
C PHE A 297 9.55 -4.08 -20.17
N VAL A 298 9.31 -3.35 -21.25
CA VAL A 298 10.15 -3.47 -22.48
C VAL A 298 11.58 -3.05 -22.16
N LEU A 299 11.75 -1.89 -21.51
CA LEU A 299 13.07 -1.43 -21.07
C LEU A 299 13.75 -2.43 -20.13
N GLY A 300 12.99 -3.01 -19.18
CA GLY A 300 13.50 -4.03 -18.27
C GLY A 300 13.99 -5.29 -18.99
N ALA A 301 13.25 -5.75 -20.02
CA ALA A 301 13.65 -6.88 -20.84
C ALA A 301 14.92 -6.57 -21.65
N VAL A 302 14.97 -5.43 -22.30
CA VAL A 302 16.14 -4.96 -23.08
C VAL A 302 17.35 -4.80 -22.15
N SER A 303 17.16 -4.19 -21.00
CA SER A 303 18.24 -3.95 -20.02
C SER A 303 18.85 -5.24 -19.51
N MET A 304 18.05 -6.28 -19.29
CA MET A 304 18.56 -7.60 -18.90
C MET A 304 19.33 -8.27 -20.03
N HIS A 305 18.83 -8.16 -21.26
CA HIS A 305 19.52 -8.72 -22.44
C HIS A 305 20.94 -8.12 -22.61
N PHE A 306 21.11 -6.84 -22.34
CA PHE A 306 22.41 -6.15 -22.42
C PHE A 306 23.16 -6.09 -21.07
N HIS A 307 22.71 -6.82 -20.04
CA HIS A 307 23.27 -6.79 -18.68
C HIS A 307 23.43 -5.35 -18.12
N SER A 308 22.51 -4.44 -18.46
CA SER A 308 22.54 -3.04 -18.05
C SER A 308 21.80 -2.81 -16.75
N LEU A 309 22.54 -2.71 -15.64
CA LEU A 309 21.96 -2.36 -14.34
C LEU A 309 21.31 -0.97 -14.34
N ALA A 310 21.92 0.00 -15.02
CA ALA A 310 21.38 1.36 -15.12
C ALA A 310 20.02 1.37 -15.84
N GLY A 311 19.89 0.61 -16.91
CA GLY A 311 18.63 0.44 -17.62
C GLY A 311 17.56 -0.25 -16.77
N LEU A 312 17.94 -1.24 -15.96
CA LEU A 312 17.00 -1.91 -15.05
C LEU A 312 16.55 -0.99 -13.92
N VAL A 313 17.44 -0.14 -13.37
CA VAL A 313 17.08 0.92 -12.42
C VAL A 313 16.11 1.92 -13.04
N ALA A 314 16.37 2.37 -14.28
CA ALA A 314 15.48 3.28 -14.98
C ALA A 314 14.09 2.65 -15.20
N ALA A 315 14.02 1.37 -15.56
CA ALA A 315 12.77 0.62 -15.69
C ALA A 315 11.99 0.60 -14.36
N GLY A 316 12.66 0.35 -13.24
CA GLY A 316 12.07 0.39 -11.90
C GLY A 316 11.52 1.76 -11.55
N ILE A 317 12.28 2.84 -11.77
CA ILE A 317 11.84 4.22 -11.51
C ILE A 317 10.61 4.59 -12.34
N LEU A 318 10.62 4.24 -13.63
CA LEU A 318 9.50 4.53 -14.53
C LEU A 318 8.25 3.76 -14.12
N LEU A 319 8.39 2.48 -13.75
CA LEU A 319 7.28 1.66 -13.29
C LEU A 319 6.67 2.22 -12.00
N ASP A 320 7.50 2.52 -10.99
CA ASP A 320 7.07 3.08 -9.71
C ASP A 320 6.35 4.42 -9.92
N GLY A 321 6.93 5.30 -10.73
CA GLY A 321 6.34 6.59 -11.07
C GLY A 321 5.00 6.48 -11.78
N ALA A 322 4.90 5.57 -12.75
CA ALA A 322 3.67 5.33 -13.50
C ALA A 322 2.55 4.78 -12.60
N VAL A 323 2.87 3.80 -11.75
CA VAL A 323 1.92 3.21 -10.80
C VAL A 323 1.45 4.24 -9.77
N GLN A 324 2.36 5.03 -9.22
CA GLN A 324 2.05 6.07 -8.25
C GLN A 324 1.19 7.18 -8.87
N LEU A 325 1.53 7.62 -10.09
CA LEU A 325 0.73 8.61 -10.83
C LEU A 325 -0.69 8.09 -11.06
N CYS A 326 -0.83 6.87 -11.55
CA CYS A 326 -2.13 6.22 -11.77
C CYS A 326 -2.94 6.13 -10.47
N GLN A 327 -2.30 5.76 -9.35
CA GLN A 327 -2.93 5.63 -8.03
C GLN A 327 -3.52 6.96 -7.54
N VAL A 328 -2.76 8.05 -7.61
CA VAL A 328 -3.24 9.38 -7.17
C VAL A 328 -4.43 9.84 -8.02
N LEU A 329 -4.37 9.66 -9.34
CA LEU A 329 -5.46 10.01 -10.26
C LEU A 329 -6.74 9.20 -9.97
N ASN A 330 -6.59 7.91 -9.68
CA ASN A 330 -7.71 7.03 -9.35
C ASN A 330 -8.34 7.37 -8.00
N PHE A 331 -7.54 7.61 -6.96
CA PHE A 331 -8.03 8.06 -5.66
C PHE A 331 -8.85 9.34 -5.77
N ARG A 332 -8.31 10.33 -6.48
CA ARG A 332 -9.00 11.59 -6.66
C ARG A 332 -10.35 11.42 -7.36
N SER A 333 -10.39 10.60 -8.41
CA SER A 333 -11.66 10.32 -9.12
C SER A 333 -12.71 9.67 -8.22
N LEU A 334 -12.30 8.78 -7.31
CA LEU A 334 -13.20 8.10 -6.38
C LEU A 334 -13.68 9.01 -5.24
N PHE A 335 -12.80 9.86 -4.71
CA PHE A 335 -13.15 10.74 -3.60
C PHE A 335 -14.06 11.91 -3.98
N MET A 336 -14.21 12.17 -5.28
CA MET A 336 -15.19 13.15 -5.81
C MET A 336 -16.63 12.61 -5.88
N LEU A 337 -16.85 11.27 -5.71
CA LEU A 337 -18.17 10.68 -5.87
C LEU A 337 -19.14 11.04 -4.73
N ALA A 338 -18.82 10.63 -3.51
CA ALA A 338 -19.72 10.82 -2.36
C ALA A 338 -18.89 10.96 -1.07
N PRO A 339 -18.94 12.11 -0.39
CA PRO A 339 -18.19 12.33 0.84
C PRO A 339 -18.47 11.29 1.93
N GLU A 340 -19.72 10.84 2.06
CA GLU A 340 -20.19 9.90 3.09
C GLU A 340 -19.66 8.47 2.86
N LEU A 341 -19.33 8.11 1.61
CA LEU A 341 -18.86 6.79 1.24
C LEU A 341 -17.35 6.69 1.10
N ARG A 342 -16.60 7.80 1.26
CA ARG A 342 -15.14 7.83 0.99
C ARG A 342 -14.37 6.74 1.71
N GLY A 343 -14.65 6.50 2.98
CA GLY A 343 -13.98 5.46 3.75
C GLY A 343 -14.22 4.05 3.19
N ARG A 344 -15.47 3.73 2.85
CA ARG A 344 -15.85 2.43 2.28
C ARG A 344 -15.32 2.25 0.87
N LEU A 345 -15.38 3.30 0.04
CA LEU A 345 -14.80 3.29 -1.31
C LEU A 345 -13.28 3.08 -1.27
N ASN A 346 -12.59 3.77 -0.36
CA ASN A 346 -11.15 3.58 -0.16
C ASN A 346 -10.83 2.15 0.28
N GLY A 347 -11.53 1.63 1.28
CA GLY A 347 -11.34 0.27 1.77
C GLY A 347 -11.51 -0.78 0.67
N LEU A 348 -12.62 -0.72 -0.09
CA LEU A 348 -12.89 -1.62 -1.20
C LEU A 348 -11.86 -1.50 -2.33
N PHE A 349 -11.50 -0.27 -2.70
CA PHE A 349 -10.50 -0.01 -3.75
C PHE A 349 -9.13 -0.58 -3.36
N MET A 350 -8.67 -0.31 -2.15
CA MET A 350 -7.39 -0.82 -1.66
C MET A 350 -7.41 -2.33 -1.47
N THR A 351 -8.49 -2.90 -0.93
CA THR A 351 -8.63 -4.37 -0.81
C THR A 351 -8.47 -5.05 -2.17
N PHE A 352 -9.15 -4.54 -3.21
CA PHE A 352 -9.05 -5.11 -4.55
C PHE A 352 -7.62 -5.02 -5.11
N ILE A 353 -6.95 -3.88 -4.93
CA ILE A 353 -5.56 -3.68 -5.35
C ILE A 353 -4.63 -4.70 -4.68
N PHE A 354 -4.77 -4.90 -3.38
CA PHE A 354 -3.91 -5.83 -2.63
C PHE A 354 -4.21 -7.31 -2.93
N ILE A 355 -5.44 -7.65 -3.31
CA ILE A 355 -5.76 -8.98 -3.83
C ILE A 355 -5.05 -9.21 -5.18
N CYS A 356 -5.11 -8.24 -6.10
CA CYS A 356 -4.39 -8.32 -7.38
C CYS A 356 -2.87 -8.44 -7.16
N ALA A 357 -2.33 -7.67 -6.22
CA ALA A 357 -0.93 -7.71 -5.83
C ALA A 357 -0.52 -9.08 -5.27
N ALA A 358 -1.34 -9.67 -4.41
CA ALA A 358 -1.10 -10.98 -3.81
C ALA A 358 -1.04 -12.08 -4.88
N VAL A 359 -2.01 -12.09 -5.80
CA VAL A 359 -2.03 -13.03 -6.93
C VAL A 359 -0.78 -12.85 -7.80
N ALA A 360 -0.45 -11.61 -8.13
CA ALA A 360 0.72 -11.31 -8.96
C ALA A 360 2.04 -11.73 -8.31
N SER A 361 2.21 -11.50 -7.00
CA SER A 361 3.42 -11.92 -6.26
C SER A 361 3.58 -13.44 -6.24
N GLY A 362 2.46 -14.19 -6.04
CA GLY A 362 2.49 -15.65 -6.05
C GLY A 362 2.90 -16.22 -7.40
N ILE A 363 2.38 -15.65 -8.48
CA ILE A 363 2.69 -16.09 -9.85
C ILE A 363 4.10 -15.63 -10.28
N ALA A 364 4.52 -14.43 -9.89
CA ALA A 364 5.76 -13.82 -10.37
C ALA A 364 7.01 -14.62 -10.03
N ALA A 365 7.11 -15.15 -8.81
CA ALA A 365 8.24 -15.96 -8.40
C ALA A 365 8.30 -17.29 -9.19
N ALA A 366 7.14 -17.93 -9.41
CA ALA A 366 7.06 -19.14 -10.22
C ALA A 366 7.44 -18.86 -11.68
N VAL A 367 6.88 -17.81 -12.27
CA VAL A 367 7.21 -17.42 -13.66
C VAL A 367 8.69 -17.09 -13.80
N TYR A 368 9.28 -16.37 -12.84
CA TYR A 368 10.70 -16.08 -12.84
C TYR A 368 11.54 -17.35 -12.72
N ALA A 369 11.17 -18.29 -11.84
CA ALA A 369 11.89 -19.54 -11.64
C ALA A 369 11.89 -20.44 -12.88
N PHE A 370 10.78 -20.50 -13.65
CA PHE A 370 10.65 -21.38 -14.81
C PHE A 370 10.98 -20.71 -16.15
N HIS A 371 10.79 -19.40 -16.28
CA HIS A 371 10.90 -18.66 -17.55
C HIS A 371 11.87 -17.47 -17.48
N GLY A 372 12.56 -17.29 -16.34
CA GLY A 372 13.51 -16.21 -16.13
C GLY A 372 12.89 -14.82 -16.22
N TRP A 373 13.76 -13.82 -16.42
CA TRP A 373 13.36 -12.42 -16.46
C TRP A 373 12.43 -12.07 -17.64
N THR A 374 12.63 -12.71 -18.78
CA THR A 374 11.78 -12.51 -19.97
C THR A 374 10.34 -12.93 -19.66
N GLY A 375 10.13 -14.08 -19.02
CA GLY A 375 8.82 -14.53 -18.59
C GLY A 375 8.16 -13.53 -17.63
N LEU A 376 8.95 -12.97 -16.70
CA LEU A 376 8.45 -11.93 -15.77
C LEU A 376 8.02 -10.65 -16.51
N CYS A 377 8.81 -10.19 -17.48
CA CYS A 377 8.45 -9.01 -18.27
C CYS A 377 7.18 -9.23 -19.09
N LEU A 378 6.98 -10.43 -19.63
CA LEU A 378 5.73 -10.80 -20.32
C LEU A 378 4.54 -10.83 -19.35
N LEU A 379 4.71 -11.38 -18.15
CA LEU A 379 3.67 -11.39 -17.13
C LEU A 379 3.28 -9.96 -16.71
N GLY A 380 4.25 -9.12 -16.35
CA GLY A 380 4.02 -7.74 -15.93
C GLY A 380 3.44 -6.89 -17.06
N GLY A 381 4.00 -7.01 -18.28
CA GLY A 381 3.47 -6.39 -19.48
C GLY A 381 2.05 -6.84 -19.81
N GLY A 382 1.72 -8.12 -19.56
CA GLY A 382 0.37 -8.67 -19.69
C GLY A 382 -0.63 -7.99 -18.76
N PHE A 383 -0.29 -7.83 -17.47
CA PHE A 383 -1.14 -7.08 -16.52
C PHE A 383 -1.37 -5.64 -16.99
N VAL A 384 -0.31 -4.94 -17.39
CA VAL A 384 -0.43 -3.55 -17.88
C VAL A 384 -1.23 -3.49 -19.18
N SER A 385 -1.07 -4.46 -20.09
CA SER A 385 -1.85 -4.54 -21.33
C SER A 385 -3.34 -4.74 -21.05
N LEU A 386 -3.72 -5.53 -20.05
CA LEU A 386 -5.11 -5.66 -19.61
C LEU A 386 -5.67 -4.32 -19.10
N ALA A 387 -4.87 -3.55 -18.35
CA ALA A 387 -5.26 -2.20 -17.94
C ALA A 387 -5.44 -1.28 -19.14
N LEU A 388 -4.54 -1.36 -20.13
CA LEU A 388 -4.60 -0.55 -21.36
C LEU A 388 -5.84 -0.89 -22.20
N LEU A 389 -6.11 -2.16 -22.40
CA LEU A 389 -7.30 -2.61 -23.15
C LEU A 389 -8.58 -2.09 -22.49
N LEU A 390 -8.67 -2.17 -21.18
CA LEU A 390 -9.82 -1.66 -20.45
C LEU A 390 -9.92 -0.13 -20.55
N TYR A 391 -8.78 0.58 -20.49
CA TYR A 391 -8.72 2.02 -20.66
C TYR A 391 -9.21 2.44 -22.06
N LEU A 392 -8.81 1.74 -23.12
CA LEU A 392 -9.24 2.03 -24.49
C LEU A 392 -10.75 1.90 -24.68
N THR A 393 -11.45 1.09 -23.85
CA THR A 393 -12.93 1.03 -23.88
C THR A 393 -13.59 2.35 -23.43
N GLU A 394 -12.88 3.27 -22.79
CA GLU A 394 -13.43 4.59 -22.44
C GLU A 394 -13.71 5.44 -23.69
N PHE A 395 -12.96 5.24 -24.77
CA PHE A 395 -13.12 5.98 -26.00
C PHE A 395 -14.26 5.47 -26.87
N ARG A 396 -14.68 4.22 -26.66
CA ARG A 396 -15.80 3.61 -27.39
C ARG A 396 -17.18 3.97 -26.82
N ARG A 397 -17.24 4.41 -25.56
CA ARG A 397 -18.48 4.89 -24.94
C ARG A 397 -18.57 6.39 -25.17
N GLN A 398 -19.48 6.83 -26.06
CA GLN A 398 -19.86 8.23 -26.17
C GLN A 398 -20.27 8.76 -24.79
N PRO A 399 -19.98 10.02 -24.44
CA PRO A 399 -20.49 10.61 -23.23
C PRO A 399 -22.02 10.52 -23.31
N VAL A 400 -22.63 9.68 -22.45
CA VAL A 400 -24.05 9.83 -22.15
C VAL A 400 -24.18 11.23 -21.60
N ALA A 401 -24.74 12.12 -22.39
CA ALA A 401 -25.10 13.45 -21.97
C ALA A 401 -25.89 13.30 -20.68
N VAL A 402 -25.33 13.82 -19.58
CA VAL A 402 -26.09 14.09 -18.35
C VAL A 402 -26.96 15.30 -18.73
N ALA A 403 -28.02 15.03 -19.49
CA ALA A 403 -29.07 15.97 -19.74
C ALA A 403 -30.23 15.60 -18.83
N ALA A 404 -30.44 16.48 -17.86
CA ALA A 404 -31.73 16.83 -17.29
C ALA A 404 -32.67 15.69 -16.85
N SER A 405 -32.59 15.33 -15.56
CA SER A 405 -33.81 15.00 -14.81
C SER A 405 -33.76 15.66 -13.44
N ILE A 406 -33.77 17.00 -13.43
CA ILE A 406 -34.30 17.77 -12.31
C ILE A 406 -35.60 18.40 -12.88
N ARG A 407 -36.68 17.71 -12.66
CA ARG A 407 -38.04 18.27 -12.49
C ARG A 407 -38.76 17.47 -11.45
#